data_0fa4d55b306187e7db13e1ad53898922
#
_entry.id   0fa4d55b306187e7db13e1ad53898922
#
_cell.length_a   1.000
_cell.length_b   1.000
_cell.length_c   1.000
_cell.angle_alpha   90.00
_cell.angle_beta   90.00
_cell.angle_gamma   90.00
#
_symmetry.space_group_name_H-M   'P 1'
#
loop_
_entity.id
_entity.type
_entity.pdbx_description
1 polymer ?
#
loop_
_entity_poly.entity_id
_entity_poly.type
_entity_poly.pdbx_seq_one_letter_code
_entity_poly.pdbx_strand_id
1 'polypeptide(L)'
;MCTSIVEIVAASGMAKREDEWFDLTHSVVAYDHARHAVLDDVITLDFVNAGLPPGARAAVELTLESAKALHAALAKAIAEAEIEEAERAQGIERARAAASALTDRRLAAA
;
A
#
# COMPACT_ATOMS: atom_id res chain seq x y z
N MET A 1 -27.98 -9.22 9.47
CA MET A 1 -27.27 -10.37 8.91
C MET A 1 -25.78 -10.06 8.84
N CYS A 2 -24.96 -10.97 9.31
CA CYS A 2 -23.52 -10.77 9.25
C CYS A 2 -23.01 -10.91 7.83
N THR A 3 -21.98 -10.14 7.50
CA THR A 3 -21.36 -10.24 6.19
C THR A 3 -20.62 -11.55 6.02
N SER A 4 -20.57 -12.02 4.78
CA SER A 4 -19.71 -13.13 4.39
C SER A 4 -18.52 -12.65 3.56
N ILE A 5 -18.41 -11.35 3.31
CA ILE A 5 -17.38 -10.78 2.47
C ILE A 5 -16.25 -10.25 3.36
N VAL A 6 -15.16 -11.00 3.41
CA VAL A 6 -13.96 -10.63 4.15
C VAL A 6 -12.74 -11.01 3.33
N GLU A 7 -11.87 -10.04 3.08
CA GLU A 7 -10.62 -10.25 2.37
C GLU A 7 -9.46 -9.90 3.30
N ILE A 8 -8.54 -10.83 3.44
CA ILE A 8 -7.32 -10.64 4.25
C ILE A 8 -6.13 -10.65 3.31
N VAL A 9 -5.35 -9.58 3.36
CA VAL A 9 -4.23 -9.38 2.45
C VAL A 9 -2.97 -9.14 3.28
N ALA A 10 -1.88 -9.81 2.95
CA ALA A 10 -0.59 -9.51 3.54
C ALA A 10 -0.22 -8.05 3.18
N ALA A 11 0.28 -7.32 4.14
CA ALA A 11 0.63 -5.93 3.96
C ALA A 11 2.01 -5.62 4.54
N SER A 12 2.74 -4.78 3.86
CA SER A 12 4.03 -4.25 4.30
C SER A 12 3.92 -2.73 4.35
N GLY A 13 4.29 -2.16 5.45
CA GLY A 13 4.21 -0.72 5.64
C GLY A 13 4.01 -0.39 7.10
N MET A 14 3.62 0.83 7.35
CA MET A 14 3.39 1.31 8.71
C MET A 14 2.04 2.02 8.80
N ALA A 15 1.38 1.86 9.92
CA ALA A 15 0.15 2.59 10.23
C ALA A 15 0.30 3.34 11.53
N LYS A 16 -0.46 4.40 11.68
CA LYS A 16 -0.46 5.22 12.88
C LYS A 16 -1.70 4.94 13.71
N ARG A 17 -1.48 4.71 14.99
CA ARG A 17 -2.54 4.62 15.99
C ARG A 17 -2.20 5.57 17.13
N GLU A 18 -3.09 6.52 17.37
CA GLU A 18 -2.81 7.60 18.30
C GLU A 18 -1.51 8.33 17.90
N ASP A 19 -0.50 8.36 18.75
CA ASP A 19 0.77 9.00 18.46
C ASP A 19 1.87 8.04 18.05
N GLU A 20 1.55 6.74 17.93
CA GLU A 20 2.53 5.72 17.66
C GLU A 20 2.35 5.08 16.29
N TRP A 21 3.47 4.82 15.60
CA TRP A 21 3.51 4.09 14.36
C TRP A 21 3.85 2.64 14.63
N PHE A 22 3.21 1.73 13.91
CA PHE A 22 3.51 0.29 14.02
C PHE A 22 3.61 -0.35 12.65
N ASP A 23 4.43 -1.40 12.56
CA ASP A 23 4.58 -2.18 11.33
C ASP A 23 3.31 -2.96 11.04
N LEU A 24 2.96 -3.05 9.76
CA LEU A 24 1.83 -3.85 9.32
C LEU A 24 2.24 -5.28 8.99
N THR A 25 1.36 -6.22 9.27
CA THR A 25 1.46 -7.58 8.74
C THR A 25 0.32 -7.87 7.76
N HIS A 26 -0.86 -7.34 8.02
CA HIS A 26 -2.06 -7.61 7.22
C HIS A 26 -2.95 -6.39 7.12
N SER A 27 -3.75 -6.37 6.05
CA SER A 27 -4.92 -5.51 5.93
C SER A 27 -6.14 -6.42 5.84
N VAL A 28 -7.21 -6.03 6.50
CA VAL A 28 -8.48 -6.77 6.44
C VAL A 28 -9.52 -5.84 5.84
N VAL A 29 -10.20 -6.31 4.79
CA VAL A 29 -11.25 -5.55 4.12
C VAL A 29 -12.54 -6.34 4.22
N ALA A 30 -13.60 -5.72 4.68
CA ALA A 30 -14.87 -6.40 4.85
C ALA A 30 -16.05 -5.49 4.53
N TYR A 31 -17.17 -6.11 4.21
CA TYR A 31 -18.45 -5.44 4.13
C TYR A 31 -19.28 -5.95 5.30
N ASP A 32 -19.60 -5.07 6.23
CA ASP A 32 -20.21 -5.44 7.51
C ASP A 32 -21.06 -4.31 8.07
N HIS A 33 -21.77 -4.60 9.15
CA HIS A 33 -22.53 -3.61 9.87
C HIS A 33 -21.62 -2.54 10.45
N ALA A 34 -22.05 -1.29 10.36
CA ALA A 34 -21.32 -0.17 10.96
C ALA A 34 -21.35 -0.28 12.49
N ARG A 35 -20.22 0.01 13.11
CA ARG A 35 -20.11 0.05 14.57
C ARG A 35 -20.01 1.47 15.11
N HIS A 36 -19.53 2.38 14.30
CA HIS A 36 -19.28 3.77 14.67
C HIS A 36 -19.95 4.77 13.73
N ALA A 37 -19.91 4.52 12.43
CA ALA A 37 -20.60 5.36 11.44
C ALA A 37 -22.12 5.24 11.60
N VAL A 38 -22.83 6.32 11.32
CA VAL A 38 -24.31 6.34 11.37
C VAL A 38 -24.85 5.81 10.04
N LEU A 39 -24.61 4.52 9.79
CA LEU A 39 -24.97 3.82 8.56
C LEU A 39 -25.31 2.38 8.92
N ASP A 40 -26.11 1.72 8.08
CA ASP A 40 -26.45 0.32 8.29
C ASP A 40 -25.26 -0.60 8.00
N ASP A 41 -24.70 -0.47 6.80
CA ASP A 41 -23.57 -1.27 6.37
C ASP A 41 -22.46 -0.38 5.80
N VAL A 42 -21.24 -0.81 6.00
CA VAL A 42 -20.03 -0.06 5.59
C VAL A 42 -18.97 -1.00 5.05
N ILE A 43 -18.02 -0.43 4.32
CA ILE A 43 -16.76 -1.09 4.02
C ILE A 43 -15.83 -0.80 5.18
N THR A 44 -15.32 -1.84 5.81
CA THR A 44 -14.35 -1.72 6.91
C THR A 44 -12.96 -2.01 6.40
N LEU A 45 -12.00 -1.20 6.80
CA LEU A 45 -10.58 -1.41 6.55
C LEU A 45 -9.88 -1.47 7.88
N ASP A 46 -9.20 -2.56 8.15
CA ASP A 46 -8.36 -2.71 9.33
C ASP A 46 -6.93 -2.96 8.91
N PHE A 47 -6.01 -2.19 9.47
CA PHE A 47 -4.58 -2.38 9.26
C PHE A 47 -4.00 -2.91 10.56
N VAL A 48 -3.43 -4.10 10.52
CA VAL A 48 -3.09 -4.84 11.73
C VAL A 48 -1.66 -5.36 11.73
N ASN A 49 -1.17 -5.59 12.95
CA ASN A 49 0.04 -6.37 13.17
C ASN A 49 -0.35 -7.58 14.03
N ALA A 50 -0.26 -8.78 13.45
CA ALA A 50 -0.65 -10.02 14.10
C ALA A 50 0.22 -10.39 15.31
N GLY A 51 1.43 -9.84 15.39
CA GLY A 51 2.35 -10.06 16.50
C GLY A 51 2.14 -9.13 17.70
N LEU A 52 1.27 -8.13 17.57
CA LEU A 52 0.96 -7.18 18.63
C LEU A 52 -0.42 -7.47 19.25
N PRO A 53 -0.72 -6.89 20.43
CA PRO A 53 -2.05 -7.04 21.03
C PRO A 53 -3.17 -6.61 20.07
N PRO A 54 -4.39 -7.20 20.19
CA PRO A 54 -5.51 -6.90 19.29
C PRO A 54 -5.88 -5.43 19.16
N GLY A 55 -5.55 -4.60 20.16
CA GLY A 55 -5.77 -3.16 20.09
C GLY A 55 -4.80 -2.43 19.17
N ALA A 56 -3.72 -3.04 18.74
CA ALA A 56 -2.73 -2.42 17.85
C ALA A 56 -3.19 -2.54 16.40
N ARG A 57 -4.17 -1.73 16.05
CA ARG A 57 -4.71 -1.68 14.68
C ARG A 57 -5.23 -0.28 14.37
N ALA A 58 -5.24 0.06 13.09
CA ALA A 58 -5.89 1.25 12.60
C ALA A 58 -7.14 0.82 11.81
N ALA A 59 -8.30 1.28 12.23
CA ALA A 59 -9.57 0.86 11.68
C ALA A 59 -10.30 2.03 11.03
N VAL A 60 -10.96 1.75 9.89
CA VAL A 60 -11.73 2.75 9.15
C VAL A 60 -13.05 2.13 8.72
N GLU A 61 -14.13 2.90 8.82
CA GLU A 61 -15.43 2.56 8.27
C GLU A 61 -15.78 3.56 7.17
N LEU A 62 -16.03 3.07 5.97
CA LEU A 62 -16.30 3.92 4.80
C LEU A 62 -17.67 3.58 4.20
N THR A 63 -18.34 4.61 3.66
CA THR A 63 -19.48 4.37 2.80
C THR A 63 -19.02 3.61 1.54
N LEU A 64 -19.93 2.93 0.89
CA LEU A 64 -19.61 2.24 -0.37
C LEU A 64 -19.06 3.22 -1.41
N GLU A 65 -19.64 4.42 -1.50
CA GLU A 65 -19.17 5.45 -2.43
C GLU A 65 -17.75 5.92 -2.12
N SER A 66 -17.47 6.15 -0.84
CA SER A 66 -16.12 6.54 -0.41
C SER A 66 -15.10 5.45 -0.66
N ALA A 67 -15.49 4.19 -0.43
CA ALA A 67 -14.62 3.05 -0.70
C ALA A 67 -14.30 2.94 -2.20
N LYS A 68 -15.28 3.16 -3.07
CA LYS A 68 -15.06 3.19 -4.52
C LYS A 68 -14.11 4.30 -4.94
N ALA A 69 -14.29 5.48 -4.39
CA ALA A 69 -13.42 6.62 -4.67
C ALA A 69 -11.98 6.37 -4.21
N LEU A 70 -11.83 5.78 -3.03
CA LEU A 70 -10.51 5.40 -2.51
C LEU A 70 -9.86 4.35 -3.40
N HIS A 71 -10.61 3.36 -3.82
CA HIS A 71 -10.13 2.31 -4.73
C HIS A 71 -9.60 2.93 -6.05
N ALA A 72 -10.36 3.84 -6.64
CA ALA A 72 -9.96 4.51 -7.88
C ALA A 72 -8.70 5.36 -7.68
N ALA A 73 -8.63 6.11 -6.58
CA ALA A 73 -7.47 6.93 -6.26
C ALA A 73 -6.22 6.09 -6.02
N LEU A 74 -6.38 4.98 -5.30
CA LEU A 74 -5.28 4.04 -5.04
C LEU A 74 -4.78 3.41 -6.34
N ALA A 75 -5.67 2.98 -7.21
CA ALA A 75 -5.31 2.40 -8.51
C ALA A 75 -4.51 3.41 -9.35
N LYS A 76 -4.91 4.67 -9.36
CA LYS A 76 -4.20 5.72 -10.08
C LYS A 76 -2.81 5.97 -9.50
N ALA A 77 -2.69 6.06 -8.19
CA ALA A 77 -1.40 6.26 -7.53
C ALA A 77 -0.45 5.09 -7.81
N ILE A 78 -0.95 3.87 -7.78
CA ILE A 78 -0.17 2.67 -8.10
C ILE A 78 0.35 2.72 -9.53
N ALA A 79 -0.52 3.06 -10.50
CA ALA A 79 -0.13 3.14 -11.89
C ALA A 79 0.97 4.19 -12.13
N GLU A 80 0.85 5.35 -11.49
CA GLU A 80 1.86 6.39 -11.58
C GLU A 80 3.18 5.98 -10.92
N ALA A 81 3.10 5.32 -9.77
CA ALA A 81 4.28 4.82 -9.06
C ALA A 81 5.03 3.77 -9.89
N GLU A 82 4.30 2.87 -10.55
CA GLU A 82 4.91 1.86 -11.43
C GLU A 82 5.68 2.49 -12.57
N ILE A 83 5.14 3.56 -13.17
CA ILE A 83 5.80 4.31 -14.24
C ILE A 83 7.09 4.94 -13.72
N GLU A 84 7.02 5.63 -12.58
CA GLU A 84 8.20 6.28 -11.99
C GLU A 84 9.27 5.28 -11.60
N GLU A 85 8.90 4.16 -11.02
CA GLU A 85 9.87 3.13 -10.65
C GLU A 85 10.53 2.51 -11.88
N ALA A 86 9.77 2.29 -12.95
CA ALA A 86 10.32 1.79 -14.21
C ALA A 86 11.30 2.80 -14.83
N GLU A 87 10.97 4.08 -14.84
CA GLU A 87 11.84 5.14 -15.33
C GLU A 87 13.12 5.25 -14.50
N ARG A 88 13.00 5.13 -13.20
CA ARG A 88 14.15 5.15 -12.29
C ARG A 88 15.07 3.97 -12.54
N ALA A 89 14.52 2.78 -12.70
CA ALA A 89 15.31 1.58 -13.02
C ALA A 89 16.03 1.73 -14.36
N GLN A 90 15.36 2.25 -15.40
CA GLN A 90 15.96 2.52 -16.70
C GLN A 90 17.07 3.58 -16.59
N GLY A 91 16.85 4.62 -15.80
CA GLY A 91 17.86 5.65 -15.54
C GLY A 91 19.11 5.08 -14.89
N ILE A 92 18.96 4.20 -13.92
CA ILE A 92 20.08 3.52 -13.26
C ILE A 92 20.82 2.62 -14.25
N GLU A 93 20.10 1.86 -15.07
CA GLU A 93 20.70 1.01 -16.10
C GLU A 93 21.49 1.81 -17.13
N ARG A 94 20.93 2.94 -17.58
CA ARG A 94 21.62 3.83 -18.52
C ARG A 94 22.89 4.40 -17.91
N ALA A 95 22.83 4.80 -16.65
CA ALA A 95 23.99 5.32 -15.93
C ALA A 95 25.08 4.27 -15.79
N ARG A 96 24.73 3.02 -15.48
CA ARG A 96 25.67 1.90 -15.41
C ARG A 96 26.27 1.58 -16.76
N ALA A 97 25.47 1.55 -17.81
CA ALA A 97 25.94 1.31 -19.18
C ALA A 97 26.89 2.40 -19.65
N ALA A 98 26.57 3.67 -19.37
CA ALA A 98 27.41 4.80 -19.70
C ALA A 98 28.76 4.73 -18.94
N ALA A 99 28.75 4.39 -17.68
CA ALA A 99 29.96 4.22 -16.87
C ALA A 99 30.83 3.07 -17.38
N SER A 100 30.20 1.95 -17.73
CA SER A 100 30.89 0.79 -18.29
C SER A 100 31.52 1.11 -19.64
N ALA A 101 30.79 1.78 -20.53
CA ALA A 101 31.32 2.20 -21.83
C ALA A 101 32.49 3.16 -21.68
N LEU A 102 32.46 4.06 -20.73
CA LEU A 102 33.53 4.98 -20.45
C LEU A 102 34.77 4.27 -19.93
N THR A 103 34.61 3.27 -19.07
CA THR A 103 35.70 2.43 -18.57
C THR A 103 36.33 1.65 -19.71
N ASP A 104 35.55 1.05 -20.58
CA ASP A 104 36.03 0.30 -21.74
C ASP A 104 36.84 1.18 -22.69
N ARG A 105 36.41 2.41 -22.94
CA ARG A 105 37.14 3.38 -23.74
C ARG A 105 38.51 3.74 -23.13
N ARG A 106 38.54 3.92 -21.81
CA ARG A 106 39.79 4.20 -21.11
C ARG A 106 40.75 3.02 -21.22
N LEU A 107 40.29 1.81 -21.05
CA LEU A 107 41.10 0.61 -21.19
C LEU A 107 41.63 0.46 -22.60
N ALA A 108 40.81 0.73 -23.63
CA ALA A 108 41.19 0.65 -25.03
C ALA A 108 42.19 1.72 -25.42
N ALA A 109 42.22 2.86 -24.74
CA ALA A 109 43.13 3.96 -25.01
C ALA A 109 44.52 3.83 -24.31
N ALA A 110 44.61 2.90 -23.35
CA ALA A 110 45.82 2.66 -22.59
C ALA A 110 46.90 1.84 -23.39
#